data_1273dcf15f7d34221f791a9912450a5c
#
_entry.id   1273dcf15f7d34221f791a9912450a5c
#
_cell.length_a   1.000
_cell.length_b   1.000
_cell.length_c   1.000
_cell.angle_alpha   90.00
_cell.angle_beta   90.00
_cell.angle_gamma   90.00
#
_symmetry.space_group_name_H-M   'P 1'
#
loop_
_entity.id
_entity.type
_entity.pdbx_description
1 polymer ?
#
loop_
_entity_poly.entity_id
_entity_poly.type
_entity_poly.pdbx_seq_one_letter_code
_entity_poly.pdbx_strand_id
1 'polypeptide(L)'
;MTGKILRNSYLVAISALLASALLFFGVMYRDYEDEAFARLRAETSAIAQGLGAQGASYFDGFIPSDRVTWVDASGSVLYDSAAPADQLSNHTGREEIDRALEDGEAQSSRYSQTLLQRTFYYARRMTDGTVLRVSCTQNSLPAMVLMLLTPFLWVATVVLILCGVLSYRLAQSITKPINAIHLDNPTPLPGYPELTP
;
A
#
# COMPACT_ATOMS: atom_id res chain seq x y z
N MET A 1 -20.68 -35.35 13.31
CA MET A 1 -19.27 -35.21 12.91
C MET A 1 -19.04 -34.16 11.82
N THR A 2 -19.86 -34.11 10.79
CA THR A 2 -19.76 -33.18 9.64
C THR A 2 -19.66 -31.70 10.01
N GLY A 3 -20.44 -31.23 11.02
CA GLY A 3 -20.41 -29.83 11.45
C GLY A 3 -19.07 -29.40 12.12
N LYS A 4 -18.36 -30.32 12.79
CA LYS A 4 -17.03 -30.02 13.38
C LYS A 4 -15.98 -29.88 12.27
N ILE A 5 -16.03 -30.72 11.25
CA ILE A 5 -15.12 -30.68 10.11
C ILE A 5 -15.31 -29.36 9.34
N LEU A 6 -16.57 -29.01 9.01
CA LEU A 6 -16.91 -27.75 8.36
C LEU A 6 -16.40 -26.55 9.14
N ARG A 7 -16.67 -26.47 10.44
CA ARG A 7 -16.22 -25.36 11.29
C ARG A 7 -14.70 -25.21 11.30
N ASN A 8 -13.98 -26.32 11.44
CA ASN A 8 -12.52 -26.27 11.45
C ASN A 8 -11.94 -25.85 10.08
N SER A 9 -12.54 -26.34 8.97
CA SER A 9 -12.13 -25.93 7.63
C SER A 9 -12.36 -24.43 7.38
N TYR A 10 -13.49 -23.88 7.82
CA TYR A 10 -13.75 -22.45 7.74
C TYR A 10 -12.78 -21.62 8.61
N LEU A 11 -12.47 -22.09 9.82
CA LEU A 11 -11.48 -21.41 10.67
C LEU A 11 -10.11 -21.34 10.00
N VAL A 12 -9.66 -22.45 9.39
CA VAL A 12 -8.39 -22.48 8.66
C VAL A 12 -8.44 -21.54 7.44
N ALA A 13 -9.53 -21.60 6.66
CA ALA A 13 -9.69 -20.74 5.48
C ALA A 13 -9.72 -19.26 5.85
N ILE A 14 -10.44 -18.87 6.89
CA ILE A 14 -10.51 -17.49 7.38
C ILE A 14 -9.15 -17.02 7.90
N SER A 15 -8.46 -17.85 8.69
CA SER A 15 -7.13 -17.49 9.21
C SER A 15 -6.10 -17.31 8.08
N ALA A 16 -6.14 -18.17 7.06
CA ALA A 16 -5.27 -18.06 5.89
C ALA A 16 -5.59 -16.79 5.06
N LEU A 17 -6.88 -16.46 4.87
CA LEU A 17 -7.30 -15.23 4.19
C LEU A 17 -6.85 -13.98 4.96
N LEU A 18 -6.99 -13.96 6.29
CA LEU A 18 -6.54 -12.84 7.12
C LEU A 18 -5.03 -12.68 7.06
N ALA A 19 -4.27 -13.76 7.18
CA ALA A 19 -2.81 -13.72 7.08
C ALA A 19 -2.37 -13.23 5.69
N SER A 20 -3.01 -13.72 4.61
CA SER A 20 -2.75 -13.26 3.24
C SER A 20 -3.08 -11.78 3.05
N ALA A 21 -4.19 -11.31 3.61
CA ALA A 21 -4.56 -9.90 3.56
C ALA A 21 -3.53 -9.00 4.27
N LEU A 22 -3.10 -9.39 5.48
CA LEU A 22 -2.10 -8.64 6.24
C LEU A 22 -0.77 -8.56 5.49
N LEU A 23 -0.31 -9.66 4.90
CA LEU A 23 0.90 -9.68 4.09
C LEU A 23 0.75 -8.81 2.84
N PHE A 24 -0.34 -8.97 2.10
CA PHE A 24 -0.59 -8.21 0.88
C PHE A 24 -0.64 -6.70 1.13
N PHE A 25 -1.42 -6.26 2.12
CA PHE A 25 -1.51 -4.85 2.47
C PHE A 25 -0.21 -4.31 3.06
N GLY A 26 0.55 -5.14 3.80
CA GLY A 26 1.85 -4.75 4.35
C GLY A 26 2.91 -4.51 3.26
N VAL A 27 3.00 -5.40 2.26
CA VAL A 27 3.90 -5.23 1.10
C VAL A 27 3.48 -4.01 0.29
N MET A 28 2.20 -3.93 -0.05
CA MET A 28 1.66 -2.84 -0.84
C MET A 28 1.85 -1.46 -0.19
N TYR A 29 1.80 -1.40 1.13
CA TYR A 29 2.07 -0.18 1.88
C TYR A 29 3.51 0.32 1.67
N ARG A 30 4.49 -0.58 1.76
CA ARG A 30 5.90 -0.24 1.57
C ARG A 30 6.17 0.22 0.14
N ASP A 31 5.70 -0.56 -0.83
CA ASP A 31 5.90 -0.26 -2.25
C ASP A 31 5.30 1.09 -2.64
N TYR A 32 4.16 1.46 -2.05
CA TYR A 32 3.50 2.74 -2.29
C TYR A 32 4.32 3.96 -1.84
N GLU A 33 4.96 3.90 -0.66
CA GLU A 33 5.82 4.99 -0.18
C GLU A 33 7.11 5.09 -1.01
N ASP A 34 7.72 3.95 -1.28
CA ASP A 34 8.96 3.87 -2.06
C ASP A 34 8.76 4.40 -3.49
N GLU A 35 7.66 4.03 -4.14
CA GLU A 35 7.29 4.52 -5.48
C GLU A 35 7.03 6.03 -5.48
N ALA A 36 6.31 6.56 -4.48
CA ALA A 36 6.06 7.99 -4.36
C ALA A 36 7.37 8.79 -4.23
N PHE A 37 8.29 8.35 -3.37
CA PHE A 37 9.59 9.01 -3.21
C PHE A 37 10.49 8.84 -4.42
N ALA A 38 10.51 7.66 -5.07
CA ALA A 38 11.28 7.44 -6.29
C ALA A 38 10.83 8.38 -7.42
N ARG A 39 9.51 8.54 -7.58
CA ARG A 39 8.93 9.48 -8.54
C ARG A 39 9.31 10.93 -8.23
N LEU A 40 9.13 11.38 -6.99
CA LEU A 40 9.48 12.74 -6.56
C LEU A 40 10.98 13.03 -6.76
N ARG A 41 11.84 12.05 -6.46
CA ARG A 41 13.29 12.16 -6.67
C ARG A 41 13.62 12.32 -8.15
N ALA A 42 13.01 11.55 -9.04
CA ALA A 42 13.21 11.64 -10.47
C ALA A 42 12.75 13.00 -11.01
N GLU A 43 11.56 13.46 -10.61
CA GLU A 43 11.00 14.76 -11.01
C GLU A 43 11.88 15.91 -10.49
N THR A 44 12.26 15.89 -9.22
CA THR A 44 13.18 16.91 -8.65
C THR A 44 14.49 16.95 -9.39
N SER A 45 15.05 15.80 -9.78
CA SER A 45 16.31 15.73 -10.52
C SER A 45 16.18 16.33 -11.92
N ALA A 46 15.07 16.09 -12.61
CA ALA A 46 14.79 16.67 -13.93
C ALA A 46 14.65 18.20 -13.86
N ILE A 47 13.88 18.70 -12.88
CA ILE A 47 13.70 20.14 -12.67
C ILE A 47 15.03 20.80 -12.28
N ALA A 48 15.82 20.15 -11.41
CA ALA A 48 17.13 20.66 -10.99
C ALA A 48 18.11 20.82 -12.17
N GLN A 49 18.08 19.91 -13.14
CA GLN A 49 18.88 20.02 -14.36
C GLN A 49 18.42 21.21 -15.22
N GLY A 50 17.10 21.35 -15.41
CA GLY A 50 16.52 22.48 -16.15
C GLY A 50 16.83 23.82 -15.50
N LEU A 51 16.66 23.91 -14.18
CA LEU A 51 16.96 25.11 -13.41
C LEU A 51 18.47 25.45 -13.44
N GLY A 52 19.35 24.45 -13.36
CA GLY A 52 20.80 24.64 -13.49
C GLY A 52 21.24 25.13 -14.87
N ALA A 53 20.52 24.78 -15.93
CA ALA A 53 20.82 25.19 -17.29
C ALA A 53 20.25 26.59 -17.66
N GLN A 54 19.06 26.94 -17.19
CA GLN A 54 18.31 28.12 -17.60
C GLN A 54 18.12 29.15 -16.48
N GLY A 55 18.46 28.80 -15.24
CA GLY A 55 18.18 29.66 -14.09
C GLY A 55 16.68 29.84 -13.85
N ALA A 56 16.30 30.93 -13.22
CA ALA A 56 14.90 31.22 -12.86
C ALA A 56 13.94 31.25 -14.07
N SER A 57 14.44 31.53 -15.27
CA SER A 57 13.62 31.52 -16.50
C SER A 57 13.08 30.14 -16.88
N TYR A 58 13.62 29.06 -16.29
CA TYR A 58 13.07 27.72 -16.43
C TYR A 58 11.60 27.64 -16.00
N PHE A 59 11.21 28.46 -15.03
CA PHE A 59 9.84 28.48 -14.54
C PHE A 59 8.86 29.31 -15.37
N ASP A 60 9.35 30.01 -16.39
CA ASP A 60 8.49 30.80 -17.29
C ASP A 60 7.63 29.84 -18.15
N GLY A 61 6.33 29.79 -17.85
CA GLY A 61 5.40 28.87 -18.52
C GLY A 61 5.49 27.41 -18.04
N PHE A 62 6.24 27.12 -16.98
CA PHE A 62 6.37 25.78 -16.41
C PHE A 62 5.08 25.39 -15.68
N ILE A 63 4.48 24.27 -16.08
CA ILE A 63 3.27 23.69 -15.46
C ILE A 63 3.65 22.28 -14.94
N PRO A 64 4.07 22.16 -13.70
CA PRO A 64 4.41 20.86 -13.11
C PRO A 64 3.18 20.03 -12.79
N SER A 65 3.35 18.71 -12.74
CA SER A 65 2.31 17.77 -12.28
C SER A 65 2.14 17.82 -10.76
N ASP A 66 3.23 18.01 -10.05
CA ASP A 66 3.28 18.09 -8.60
C ASP A 66 3.69 19.50 -8.15
N ARG A 67 3.45 19.85 -6.89
CA ARG A 67 3.80 21.18 -6.39
C ARG A 67 5.31 21.31 -6.27
N VAL A 68 5.87 22.32 -6.95
CA VAL A 68 7.28 22.66 -6.93
C VAL A 68 7.49 23.95 -6.13
N THR A 69 8.42 23.92 -5.18
CA THR A 69 8.83 25.08 -4.38
C THR A 69 10.34 25.21 -4.46
N TRP A 70 10.86 26.39 -4.77
CA TRP A 70 12.27 26.72 -4.77
C TRP A 70 12.54 27.76 -3.69
N VAL A 71 13.48 27.49 -2.79
CA VAL A 71 13.80 28.33 -1.65
C VAL A 71 15.29 28.64 -1.60
N ASP A 72 15.64 29.79 -1.04
CA ASP A 72 17.03 30.11 -0.73
C ASP A 72 17.52 29.42 0.54
N ALA A 73 18.82 29.57 0.86
CA ALA A 73 19.42 28.99 2.06
C ALA A 73 18.85 29.53 3.38
N SER A 74 18.12 30.67 3.36
CA SER A 74 17.44 31.25 4.52
C SER A 74 16.00 30.73 4.66
N GLY A 75 15.52 29.86 3.74
CA GLY A 75 14.17 29.35 3.69
C GLY A 75 13.16 30.30 3.04
N SER A 76 13.61 31.43 2.47
CA SER A 76 12.74 32.34 1.72
C SER A 76 12.34 31.74 0.39
N VAL A 77 11.05 31.82 0.06
CA VAL A 77 10.52 31.23 -1.18
C VAL A 77 10.88 32.11 -2.38
N LEU A 78 11.62 31.54 -3.33
CA LEU A 78 11.97 32.18 -4.59
C LEU A 78 10.93 31.91 -5.68
N TYR A 79 10.35 30.68 -5.69
CA TYR A 79 9.31 30.27 -6.61
C TYR A 79 8.42 29.19 -5.95
N ASP A 80 7.13 29.22 -6.27
CA ASP A 80 6.20 28.16 -5.95
C ASP A 80 5.14 28.02 -7.05
N SER A 81 4.87 26.79 -7.48
CA SER A 81 3.94 26.55 -8.59
C SER A 81 2.45 26.67 -8.21
N ALA A 82 2.14 26.71 -6.89
CA ALA A 82 0.75 26.73 -6.41
C ALA A 82 0.32 28.13 -5.91
N ALA A 83 1.27 28.99 -5.51
CA ALA A 83 0.96 30.32 -5.00
C ALA A 83 2.11 31.32 -5.29
N PRO A 84 1.82 32.62 -5.41
CA PRO A 84 2.86 33.64 -5.53
C PRO A 84 3.82 33.59 -4.34
N ALA A 85 5.13 33.72 -4.61
CA ALA A 85 6.17 33.55 -3.59
C ALA A 85 6.06 34.59 -2.45
N ASP A 86 5.60 35.81 -2.75
CA ASP A 86 5.39 36.92 -1.80
C ASP A 86 4.24 36.65 -0.79
N GLN A 87 3.33 35.73 -1.09
CA GLN A 87 2.25 35.34 -0.21
C GLN A 87 2.58 34.16 0.69
N LEU A 88 3.75 33.56 0.51
CA LEU A 88 4.16 32.38 1.27
C LEU A 88 5.06 32.80 2.45
N SER A 89 4.80 32.19 3.60
CA SER A 89 5.68 32.33 4.76
C SER A 89 7.02 31.67 4.50
N ASN A 90 8.05 32.10 5.23
CA ASN A 90 9.36 31.47 5.20
C ASN A 90 9.23 29.97 5.55
N HIS A 91 9.96 29.14 4.84
CA HIS A 91 9.97 27.69 4.98
C HIS A 91 11.08 27.15 5.90
N THR A 92 11.78 28.02 6.63
CA THR A 92 12.71 27.62 7.70
C THR A 92 11.98 26.75 8.74
N GLY A 93 12.64 25.69 9.21
CA GLY A 93 12.05 24.74 10.15
C GLY A 93 11.17 23.67 9.47
N ARG A 94 11.15 23.61 8.15
CA ARG A 94 10.59 22.47 7.43
C ARG A 94 11.63 21.35 7.40
N GLU A 95 11.31 20.23 8.02
CA GLU A 95 12.23 19.09 8.18
C GLU A 95 12.94 18.69 6.88
N GLU A 96 12.19 18.60 5.77
CA GLU A 96 12.73 18.24 4.47
C GLU A 96 13.71 19.29 3.92
N ILE A 97 13.51 20.57 4.23
CA ILE A 97 14.37 21.66 3.77
C ILE A 97 15.64 21.74 4.63
N ASP A 98 15.48 21.72 5.96
CA ASP A 98 16.60 21.81 6.88
C ASP A 98 17.57 20.63 6.68
N ARG A 99 17.02 19.40 6.57
CA ARG A 99 17.83 18.21 6.31
C ARG A 99 18.45 18.21 4.89
N ALA A 100 17.76 18.75 3.88
CA ALA A 100 18.36 18.85 2.55
C ALA A 100 19.52 19.85 2.52
N LEU A 101 19.48 20.92 3.33
CA LEU A 101 20.61 21.85 3.48
C LEU A 101 21.82 21.20 4.15
N GLU A 102 21.62 20.26 5.07
CA GLU A 102 22.69 19.53 5.75
C GLU A 102 23.21 18.36 4.89
N ASP A 103 22.34 17.45 4.50
CA ASP A 103 22.67 16.15 3.90
C ASP A 103 22.71 16.17 2.36
N GLY A 104 22.24 17.27 1.72
CA GLY A 104 22.16 17.40 0.27
C GLY A 104 20.80 17.00 -0.31
N GLU A 105 20.11 16.01 0.27
CA GLU A 105 18.75 15.60 -0.07
C GLU A 105 18.00 15.09 1.16
N ALA A 106 16.67 15.26 1.17
CA ALA A 106 15.84 14.78 2.27
C ALA A 106 14.44 14.42 1.80
N GLN A 107 13.81 13.54 2.57
CA GLN A 107 12.44 13.08 2.37
C GLN A 107 11.64 13.29 3.66
N SER A 108 10.40 13.72 3.54
CA SER A 108 9.45 13.71 4.65
C SER A 108 8.03 13.45 4.15
N SER A 109 7.15 13.08 5.05
CA SER A 109 5.74 12.93 4.73
C SER A 109 4.87 13.42 5.87
N ARG A 110 3.74 14.04 5.52
CA ARG A 110 2.76 14.55 6.49
C ARG A 110 1.38 14.04 6.18
N TYR A 111 0.71 13.56 7.21
CA TYR A 111 -0.65 13.06 7.12
C TYR A 111 -1.65 14.13 7.59
N SER A 112 -2.65 14.41 6.77
CA SER A 112 -3.79 15.25 7.13
C SER A 112 -4.96 14.37 7.58
N GLN A 113 -5.27 14.39 8.87
CA GLN A 113 -6.41 13.64 9.42
C GLN A 113 -7.75 14.16 8.89
N THR A 114 -7.84 15.46 8.61
CA THR A 114 -9.08 16.08 8.13
C THR A 114 -9.40 15.72 6.68
N LEU A 115 -8.38 15.69 5.82
CA LEU A 115 -8.54 15.40 4.39
C LEU A 115 -8.32 13.93 4.05
N LEU A 116 -7.90 13.11 5.02
CA LEU A 116 -7.49 11.71 4.80
C LEU A 116 -6.49 11.60 3.65
N GLN A 117 -5.58 12.58 3.54
CA GLN A 117 -4.55 12.64 2.50
C GLN A 117 -3.18 12.66 3.13
N ARG A 118 -2.21 12.08 2.43
CA ARG A 118 -0.80 12.13 2.80
C ARG A 118 -0.03 12.89 1.73
N THR A 119 0.75 13.88 2.18
CA THR A 119 1.62 14.64 1.31
C THR A 119 3.04 14.18 1.52
N PHE A 120 3.68 13.76 0.44
CA PHE A 120 5.08 13.39 0.39
C PHE A 120 5.88 14.59 -0.10
N TYR A 121 7.03 14.81 0.51
CA TYR A 121 7.96 15.89 0.22
C TYR A 121 9.33 15.30 -0.07
N TYR A 122 9.93 15.73 -1.16
CA TYR A 122 11.33 15.47 -1.47
C TYR A 122 12.02 16.80 -1.72
N ALA A 123 13.13 17.03 -1.05
CA ALA A 123 13.93 18.25 -1.16
C ALA A 123 15.36 17.90 -1.54
N ARG A 124 15.96 18.73 -2.39
CA ARG A 124 17.35 18.59 -2.84
C ARG A 124 18.06 19.93 -2.82
N ARG A 125 19.24 19.97 -2.21
CA ARG A 125 20.12 21.14 -2.26
C ARG A 125 20.77 21.25 -3.64
N MET A 126 20.71 22.45 -4.20
CA MET A 126 21.35 22.81 -5.45
C MET A 126 22.80 23.22 -5.22
N THR A 127 23.59 23.30 -6.31
CA THR A 127 25.00 23.70 -6.25
C THR A 127 25.23 25.16 -5.80
N ASP A 128 24.23 26.01 -5.97
CA ASP A 128 24.22 27.42 -5.54
C ASP A 128 23.79 27.62 -4.08
N GLY A 129 23.52 26.50 -3.35
CA GLY A 129 23.08 26.52 -1.96
C GLY A 129 21.57 26.68 -1.77
N THR A 130 20.80 26.88 -2.82
CA THR A 130 19.33 26.87 -2.77
C THR A 130 18.77 25.46 -2.60
N VAL A 131 17.48 25.32 -2.25
CA VAL A 131 16.80 24.03 -2.12
C VAL A 131 15.61 23.98 -3.04
N LEU A 132 15.54 22.94 -3.85
CA LEU A 132 14.38 22.59 -4.67
C LEU A 132 13.58 21.52 -3.96
N ARG A 133 12.30 21.80 -3.69
CA ARG A 133 11.37 20.86 -3.06
C ARG A 133 10.23 20.53 -4.02
N VAL A 134 9.93 19.25 -4.21
CA VAL A 134 8.74 18.77 -4.92
C VAL A 134 7.86 18.03 -3.94
N SER A 135 6.55 18.22 -4.05
CA SER A 135 5.58 17.57 -3.15
C SER A 135 4.37 17.09 -3.90
N CYS A 136 3.97 15.85 -3.65
CA CYS A 136 2.72 15.28 -4.15
C CYS A 136 1.78 14.95 -3.00
N THR A 137 0.50 15.21 -3.22
CA THR A 137 -0.56 14.82 -2.28
C THR A 137 -1.33 13.66 -2.89
N GLN A 138 -1.34 12.55 -2.17
CA GLN A 138 -2.05 11.35 -2.61
C GLN A 138 -3.12 10.96 -1.59
N ASN A 139 -4.13 10.25 -2.06
CA ASN A 139 -5.13 9.69 -1.18
C ASN A 139 -4.45 8.78 -0.15
N SER A 140 -4.85 8.93 1.10
CA SER A 140 -4.24 8.14 2.17
C SER A 140 -4.55 6.65 2.00
N LEU A 141 -3.72 5.83 2.65
CA LEU A 141 -3.88 4.39 2.72
C LEU A 141 -5.30 3.90 3.04
N PRO A 142 -6.08 4.50 3.97
CA PRO A 142 -7.45 4.09 4.19
C PRO A 142 -8.32 4.15 2.93
N ALA A 143 -8.17 5.18 2.09
CA ALA A 143 -8.92 5.30 0.84
C ALA A 143 -8.49 4.22 -0.17
N MET A 144 -7.19 3.93 -0.26
CA MET A 144 -6.64 2.90 -1.13
C MET A 144 -7.04 1.49 -0.65
N VAL A 145 -6.95 1.23 0.66
CA VAL A 145 -7.43 -0.02 1.27
C VAL A 145 -8.91 -0.22 0.99
N LEU A 146 -9.73 0.82 1.13
CA LEU A 146 -11.16 0.75 0.87
C LEU A 146 -11.48 0.43 -0.60
N MET A 147 -10.72 0.98 -1.53
CA MET A 147 -10.84 0.70 -2.97
C MET A 147 -10.49 -0.76 -3.30
N LEU A 148 -9.48 -1.33 -2.63
CA LEU A 148 -9.05 -2.71 -2.81
C LEU A 148 -9.86 -3.73 -1.98
N LEU A 149 -10.58 -3.26 -0.97
CA LEU A 149 -11.41 -4.12 -0.13
C LEU A 149 -12.51 -4.82 -0.95
N THR A 150 -13.09 -4.11 -1.92
CA THR A 150 -14.16 -4.66 -2.77
C THR A 150 -13.72 -5.88 -3.57
N PRO A 151 -12.66 -5.84 -4.40
CA PRO A 151 -12.19 -7.02 -5.11
C PRO A 151 -11.69 -8.12 -4.16
N PHE A 152 -11.07 -7.76 -3.03
CA PHE A 152 -10.64 -8.72 -2.02
C PHE A 152 -11.83 -9.48 -1.42
N LEU A 153 -12.93 -8.81 -1.09
CA LEU A 153 -14.14 -9.44 -0.57
C LEU A 153 -14.78 -10.41 -1.59
N TRP A 154 -14.73 -10.07 -2.88
CA TRP A 154 -15.20 -10.99 -3.92
C TRP A 154 -14.38 -12.28 -3.97
N VAL A 155 -13.05 -12.16 -3.96
CA VAL A 155 -12.14 -13.32 -3.94
C VAL A 155 -12.36 -14.15 -2.67
N ALA A 156 -12.43 -13.49 -1.51
CA ALA A 156 -12.69 -14.16 -0.23
C ALA A 156 -14.01 -14.93 -0.24
N THR A 157 -15.07 -14.35 -0.79
CA THR A 157 -16.38 -14.99 -0.90
C THR A 157 -16.31 -16.25 -1.76
N VAL A 158 -15.67 -16.18 -2.92
CA VAL A 158 -15.48 -17.35 -3.81
C VAL A 158 -14.68 -18.45 -3.11
N VAL A 159 -13.58 -18.09 -2.45
CA VAL A 159 -12.75 -19.07 -1.70
C VAL A 159 -13.55 -19.74 -0.58
N LEU A 160 -14.33 -18.98 0.18
CA LEU A 160 -15.15 -19.54 1.26
C LEU A 160 -16.26 -20.47 0.74
N ILE A 161 -16.90 -20.14 -0.38
CA ILE A 161 -17.88 -21.02 -1.02
C ILE A 161 -17.22 -22.32 -1.48
N LEU A 162 -16.08 -22.25 -2.17
CA LEU A 162 -15.32 -23.41 -2.61
C LEU A 162 -14.88 -24.28 -1.42
N CYS A 163 -14.35 -23.65 -0.37
CA CYS A 163 -13.98 -24.34 0.86
C CYS A 163 -15.16 -25.07 1.48
N GLY A 164 -16.35 -24.45 1.54
CA GLY A 164 -17.57 -25.04 2.04
C GLY A 164 -18.00 -26.27 1.22
N VAL A 165 -18.04 -26.15 -0.10
CA VAL A 165 -18.41 -27.24 -1.02
C VAL A 165 -17.44 -28.42 -0.89
N LEU A 166 -16.12 -28.14 -0.92
CA LEU A 166 -15.10 -29.19 -0.78
C LEU A 166 -15.17 -29.88 0.58
N SER A 167 -15.27 -29.10 1.65
CA SER A 167 -15.36 -29.64 3.02
C SER A 167 -16.64 -30.47 3.23
N TYR A 168 -17.76 -30.04 2.63
CA TYR A 168 -19.00 -30.80 2.67
C TYR A 168 -18.87 -32.13 1.94
N ARG A 169 -18.29 -32.14 0.73
CA ARG A 169 -18.05 -33.37 -0.04
C ARG A 169 -17.11 -34.34 0.68
N LEU A 170 -15.99 -33.82 1.22
CA LEU A 170 -15.05 -34.60 2.02
C LEU A 170 -15.71 -35.18 3.28
N ALA A 171 -16.47 -34.36 4.00
CA ALA A 171 -17.19 -34.84 5.19
C ALA A 171 -18.19 -35.95 4.85
N GLN A 172 -18.91 -35.86 3.73
CA GLN A 172 -19.82 -36.95 3.30
C GLN A 172 -19.03 -38.21 2.88
N SER A 173 -17.91 -38.05 2.19
CA SER A 173 -17.07 -39.18 1.75
C SER A 173 -16.53 -40.00 2.93
N ILE A 174 -16.20 -39.32 4.04
CA ILE A 174 -15.66 -39.98 5.24
C ILE A 174 -16.79 -40.50 6.15
N THR A 175 -17.85 -39.71 6.31
CA THR A 175 -18.90 -40.06 7.32
C THR A 175 -19.89 -41.12 6.82
N LYS A 176 -20.17 -41.17 5.51
CA LYS A 176 -21.08 -42.17 4.94
C LYS A 176 -20.61 -43.60 5.15
N PRO A 177 -19.36 -43.99 4.83
CA PRO A 177 -18.92 -45.38 5.05
C PRO A 177 -18.81 -45.74 6.54
N ILE A 178 -18.44 -44.79 7.41
CA ILE A 178 -18.34 -45.03 8.86
C ILE A 178 -19.72 -45.28 9.49
N ASN A 179 -20.73 -44.54 9.08
CA ASN A 179 -22.12 -44.76 9.55
C ASN A 179 -22.77 -46.00 8.96
N ALA A 180 -22.21 -46.59 7.91
CA ALA A 180 -22.69 -47.84 7.31
C ALA A 180 -22.12 -49.09 8.02
N ILE A 181 -21.18 -48.94 8.94
CA ILE A 181 -20.68 -50.03 9.77
C ILE A 181 -21.69 -50.31 10.88
N HIS A 182 -22.52 -51.30 10.69
CA HIS A 182 -23.35 -51.86 11.74
C HIS A 182 -22.50 -52.75 12.64
N LEU A 183 -22.27 -52.30 13.89
CA LEU A 183 -21.50 -53.03 14.90
C LEU A 183 -22.10 -54.40 15.29
N ASP A 184 -23.38 -54.58 15.03
CA ASP A 184 -24.10 -55.83 15.37
C ASP A 184 -24.01 -56.91 14.29
N ASN A 185 -23.50 -56.61 13.10
CA ASN A 185 -23.35 -57.60 12.01
C ASN A 185 -22.17 -57.18 11.09
N PRO A 186 -20.94 -57.67 11.33
CA PRO A 186 -19.77 -57.30 10.53
C PRO A 186 -19.80 -57.98 9.16
N THR A 187 -20.63 -57.49 8.24
CA THR A 187 -20.53 -57.85 6.82
C THR A 187 -19.40 -57.04 6.19
N PRO A 188 -18.54 -57.67 5.35
CA PRO A 188 -17.43 -56.94 4.69
C PRO A 188 -17.99 -55.83 3.81
N LEU A 189 -17.50 -54.62 3.99
CA LEU A 189 -17.84 -53.44 3.21
C LEU A 189 -17.32 -53.61 1.79
N PRO A 190 -18.16 -53.63 0.77
CA PRO A 190 -17.69 -53.69 -0.61
C PRO A 190 -16.92 -52.42 -0.94
N GLY A 191 -15.63 -52.56 -1.24
CA GLY A 191 -14.74 -51.48 -1.67
C GLY A 191 -13.62 -51.10 -0.73
N TYR A 192 -13.48 -51.72 0.46
CA TYR A 192 -12.40 -51.50 1.38
C TYR A 192 -11.78 -52.83 1.82
N PRO A 193 -10.85 -53.41 1.00
CA PRO A 193 -10.23 -54.70 1.32
C PRO A 193 -9.40 -54.68 2.61
N GLU A 194 -8.98 -53.50 3.08
CA GLU A 194 -8.21 -53.32 4.32
C GLU A 194 -9.08 -53.51 5.59
N LEU A 195 -10.43 -53.57 5.48
CA LEU A 195 -11.35 -53.72 6.60
C LEU A 195 -11.94 -55.13 6.70
N THR A 196 -11.42 -56.10 5.96
CA THR A 196 -11.74 -57.53 6.13
C THR A 196 -10.89 -58.11 7.25
N PRO A 197 -11.49 -58.76 8.26
CA PRO A 197 -10.75 -59.41 9.34
C PRO A 197 -9.86 -60.56 8.89
#